data_029860b465f2fe56444fa198a84fa9ab
#
_entry.id   029860b465f2fe56444fa198a84fa9ab
#
_cell.length_a   1.000
_cell.length_b   1.000
_cell.length_c   1.000
_cell.angle_alpha   90.00
_cell.angle_beta   90.00
_cell.angle_gamma   90.00
#
_symmetry.space_group_name_H-M   'P 1'
#
loop_
_entity.id
_entity.type
_entity.pdbx_description
1 polymer ?
#
loop_
_entity_poly.entity_id
_entity_poly.type
_entity_poly.pdbx_seq_one_letter_code
_entity_poly.pdbx_strand_id
1 'polypeptide(L)'
;MHRIPRRAALALGLASAAVPAAGRALAPDPLPSWRDGPRRRALLDFVAATTTAGSPDFVSPADRVAVFDNDGTLWVEQPLYTQAIFLLERIRLLAPSHPEWRDDRLIQAAIAGDLRGVAAGGAQGLLRLAGAAMAGNTPEEFQDVVARWLETARDANWKRPYTELVYQPMLELLAFLRANGFATFIVSGGGAEFVRAFSEPVYGIPRSQVVGSTFALRPGERDGRVVLVREARVDFVDDGAGKPVGIARHVGRRPIAAFGNSDGDLEMLRYATEGSGRRLGMIVRHDDAAREYAYDRDSHVGRLARALDEAPRRGWLVASMREDWTNVFLPRR
;
A
#
# COMPACT_ATOMS: atom_id res chain seq x y z
N MET A 1 16.89 42.36 83.94
CA MET A 1 17.16 43.28 82.84
C MET A 1 18.18 42.65 81.92
N HIS A 2 17.74 41.93 80.84
CA HIS A 2 18.66 41.29 79.83
C HIS A 2 18.39 41.94 78.49
N ARG A 3 19.43 42.49 77.90
CA ARG A 3 19.41 43.10 76.56
C ARG A 3 19.63 42.03 75.53
N ILE A 4 18.75 41.96 74.50
CA ILE A 4 18.91 41.07 73.35
C ILE A 4 19.60 41.85 72.21
N PRO A 5 20.63 41.32 71.56
CA PRO A 5 21.31 41.99 70.41
C PRO A 5 20.54 41.83 69.12
N ARG A 6 20.52 42.90 68.32
CA ARG A 6 19.96 42.99 66.95
C ARG A 6 20.76 42.12 66.01
N ARG A 7 20.10 41.20 65.35
CA ARG A 7 20.66 40.42 64.22
C ARG A 7 20.56 41.24 62.92
N ALA A 8 21.72 41.37 62.25
CA ALA A 8 21.84 41.95 60.93
C ALA A 8 21.19 41.01 59.85
N ALA A 9 20.35 41.55 58.98
CA ALA A 9 19.81 40.81 57.85
C ALA A 9 20.79 40.91 56.69
N LEU A 10 21.34 39.79 56.28
CA LEU A 10 22.07 39.65 55.01
C LEU A 10 21.03 39.53 53.88
N ALA A 11 21.03 40.45 52.93
CA ALA A 11 20.28 40.36 51.68
C ALA A 11 21.08 39.45 50.73
N LEU A 12 20.59 38.23 50.45
CA LEU A 12 21.08 37.39 49.33
C LEU A 12 20.44 37.93 48.05
N GLY A 13 21.24 38.48 47.16
CA GLY A 13 20.84 38.80 45.77
C GLY A 13 20.72 37.52 44.96
N LEU A 14 19.52 37.15 44.53
CA LEU A 14 19.27 36.10 43.54
C LEU A 14 19.69 36.62 42.17
N ALA A 15 20.85 36.16 41.68
CA ALA A 15 21.22 36.30 40.28
C ALA A 15 20.39 35.33 39.46
N SER A 16 19.40 35.83 38.73
CA SER A 16 18.69 35.01 37.70
C SER A 16 19.62 34.73 36.54
N ALA A 17 20.14 33.51 36.49
CA ALA A 17 20.82 32.99 35.31
C ALA A 17 19.77 32.76 34.21
N ALA A 18 19.82 33.54 33.14
CA ALA A 18 19.04 33.32 31.94
C ALA A 18 19.51 31.95 31.30
N VAL A 19 18.67 30.93 31.38
CA VAL A 19 18.88 29.69 30.65
C VAL A 19 18.71 30.00 29.17
N PRO A 20 19.71 29.76 28.30
CA PRO A 20 19.53 29.98 26.86
C PRO A 20 18.42 29.04 26.39
N ALA A 21 17.42 29.59 25.68
CA ALA A 21 16.39 28.83 25.01
C ALA A 21 17.07 27.84 24.07
N ALA A 22 17.09 26.56 24.44
CA ALA A 22 17.55 25.50 23.55
C ALA A 22 16.79 25.62 22.24
N GLY A 23 17.47 25.90 21.16
CA GLY A 23 16.90 26.00 19.83
C GLY A 23 16.12 24.72 19.56
N ARG A 24 14.83 24.86 19.36
CA ARG A 24 13.93 23.75 19.03
C ARG A 24 14.45 23.16 17.72
N ALA A 25 15.10 22.02 17.78
CA ALA A 25 15.50 21.30 16.57
C ALA A 25 14.26 21.18 15.70
N LEU A 26 14.36 21.64 14.46
CA LEU A 26 13.29 21.50 13.48
C LEU A 26 12.98 20.00 13.37
N ALA A 27 11.71 19.64 13.50
CA ALA A 27 11.30 18.26 13.29
C ALA A 27 11.77 17.84 11.88
N PRO A 28 12.30 16.61 11.70
CA PRO A 28 12.75 16.16 10.39
C PRO A 28 11.60 16.25 9.39
N ASP A 29 11.92 16.61 8.15
CA ASP A 29 10.94 16.67 7.07
C ASP A 29 10.24 15.31 6.94
N PRO A 30 8.90 15.23 7.05
CA PRO A 30 8.20 13.97 6.96
C PRO A 30 8.11 13.39 5.55
N LEU A 31 8.32 14.21 4.51
CA LEU A 31 8.17 13.86 3.10
C LEU A 31 9.41 14.29 2.28
N PRO A 32 10.62 13.83 2.63
CA PRO A 32 11.86 14.32 2.02
C PRO A 32 12.04 13.96 0.54
N SER A 33 11.37 12.89 0.08
CA SER A 33 11.37 12.50 -1.34
C SER A 33 10.27 13.17 -2.16
N TRP A 34 9.48 14.04 -1.56
CA TRP A 34 8.54 14.90 -2.27
C TRP A 34 9.15 16.28 -2.53
N ARG A 35 9.08 16.76 -3.77
CA ARG A 35 9.48 18.13 -4.11
C ARG A 35 8.52 19.13 -3.46
N ASP A 36 9.05 20.31 -3.12
CA ASP A 36 8.19 21.42 -2.72
C ASP A 36 7.24 21.79 -3.87
N GLY A 37 5.95 21.70 -3.58
CA GLY A 37 4.94 21.90 -4.60
C GLY A 37 3.52 21.79 -4.02
N PRO A 38 2.50 22.03 -4.85
CA PRO A 38 1.13 22.05 -4.40
C PRO A 38 0.65 20.66 -3.88
N ARG A 39 1.15 19.56 -4.45
CA ARG A 39 0.75 18.20 -4.02
C ARG A 39 1.28 17.87 -2.64
N ARG A 40 2.58 18.14 -2.40
CA ARG A 40 3.19 17.97 -1.08
C ARG A 40 2.49 18.84 -0.01
N ARG A 41 2.25 20.12 -0.32
CA ARG A 41 1.52 21.01 0.59
C ARG A 41 0.12 20.50 0.90
N ALA A 42 -0.64 20.07 -0.11
CA ALA A 42 -1.99 19.53 0.10
C ALA A 42 -2.01 18.30 1.01
N LEU A 43 -1.00 17.41 0.93
CA LEU A 43 -0.85 16.26 1.85
C LEU A 43 -0.59 16.72 3.29
N LEU A 44 0.34 17.66 3.48
CA LEU A 44 0.65 18.22 4.80
C LEU A 44 -0.57 18.96 5.41
N ASP A 45 -1.24 19.79 4.61
CA ASP A 45 -2.42 20.56 5.02
C ASP A 45 -3.61 19.64 5.37
N PHE A 46 -3.81 18.55 4.61
CA PHE A 46 -4.84 17.57 4.92
C PHE A 46 -4.60 16.92 6.28
N VAL A 47 -3.38 16.46 6.53
CA VAL A 47 -3.04 15.84 7.81
C VAL A 47 -3.16 16.86 8.95
N ALA A 48 -2.62 18.07 8.80
CA ALA A 48 -2.72 19.11 9.80
C ALA A 48 -4.18 19.45 10.12
N ALA A 49 -5.03 19.65 9.10
CA ALA A 49 -6.43 19.99 9.27
C ALA A 49 -7.22 18.89 10.01
N THR A 50 -6.96 17.61 9.67
CA THR A 50 -7.71 16.48 10.24
C THR A 50 -7.20 16.03 11.61
N THR A 51 -6.01 16.47 12.03
CA THR A 51 -5.37 15.99 13.28
C THR A 51 -5.27 17.06 14.37
N THR A 52 -5.30 18.35 14.01
CA THR A 52 -5.19 19.45 14.99
C THR A 52 -6.49 19.60 15.78
N ALA A 53 -6.40 19.46 17.10
CA ALA A 53 -7.53 19.69 17.99
C ALA A 53 -8.07 21.12 17.83
N GLY A 54 -9.39 21.26 17.72
CA GLY A 54 -10.06 22.54 17.50
C GLY A 54 -10.14 23.00 16.04
N SER A 55 -9.52 22.26 15.10
CA SER A 55 -9.76 22.48 13.68
C SER A 55 -11.22 22.15 13.32
N PRO A 56 -11.88 22.93 12.43
CA PRO A 56 -13.22 22.59 11.94
C PRO A 56 -13.26 21.27 11.17
N ASP A 57 -12.11 20.83 10.66
CA ASP A 57 -11.93 19.58 9.92
C ASP A 57 -11.38 18.45 10.80
N PHE A 58 -11.30 18.62 12.13
CA PHE A 58 -10.76 17.61 13.02
C PHE A 58 -11.52 16.29 12.90
N VAL A 59 -10.77 15.21 12.76
CA VAL A 59 -11.28 13.84 12.71
C VAL A 59 -10.76 13.07 13.92
N SER A 60 -11.64 12.36 14.59
CA SER A 60 -11.25 11.52 15.74
C SER A 60 -10.21 10.46 15.30
N PRO A 61 -9.22 10.12 16.13
CA PRO A 61 -8.22 9.10 15.76
C PRO A 61 -8.84 7.77 15.30
N ALA A 62 -9.97 7.38 15.87
CA ALA A 62 -10.68 6.15 15.48
C ALA A 62 -11.25 6.19 14.06
N ASP A 63 -11.45 7.38 13.49
CA ASP A 63 -12.03 7.59 12.16
C ASP A 63 -10.97 8.00 11.11
N ARG A 64 -9.70 8.13 11.51
CA ARG A 64 -8.59 8.44 10.61
C ARG A 64 -8.15 7.17 9.86
N VAL A 65 -8.88 6.82 8.83
CA VAL A 65 -8.59 5.68 7.97
C VAL A 65 -8.10 6.17 6.61
N ALA A 66 -6.95 5.63 6.17
CA ALA A 66 -6.37 5.83 4.85
C ALA A 66 -6.20 4.48 4.15
N VAL A 67 -6.61 4.39 2.89
CA VAL A 67 -6.51 3.17 2.08
C VAL A 67 -5.60 3.40 0.88
N PHE A 68 -4.83 2.38 0.55
CA PHE A 68 -3.84 2.41 -0.54
C PHE A 68 -4.05 1.20 -1.43
N ASP A 69 -4.10 1.40 -2.72
CA ASP A 69 -3.80 0.32 -3.65
C ASP A 69 -2.34 -0.12 -3.50
N ASN A 70 -1.99 -1.29 -4.03
CA ASN A 70 -0.64 -1.87 -3.93
C ASN A 70 0.14 -1.68 -5.23
N ASP A 71 -0.28 -2.37 -6.30
CA ASP A 71 0.43 -2.44 -7.57
C ASP A 71 0.33 -1.08 -8.30
N GLY A 72 1.48 -0.48 -8.66
CA GLY A 72 1.54 0.86 -9.22
C GLY A 72 1.30 2.02 -8.24
N THR A 73 0.92 1.73 -6.99
CA THR A 73 0.70 2.75 -5.95
C THR A 73 1.77 2.70 -4.87
N LEU A 74 2.12 1.53 -4.36
CA LEU A 74 3.15 1.33 -3.34
C LEU A 74 4.43 0.71 -3.90
N TRP A 75 4.32 -0.11 -4.93
CA TRP A 75 5.44 -0.73 -5.63
C TRP A 75 5.18 -0.86 -7.13
N VAL A 76 6.17 -1.37 -7.88
CA VAL A 76 6.09 -1.55 -9.34
C VAL A 76 5.01 -2.54 -9.77
N GLU A 77 4.43 -2.28 -10.94
CA GLU A 77 3.47 -3.18 -11.58
C GLU A 77 3.82 -3.50 -13.05
N GLN A 78 4.75 -2.74 -13.65
CA GLN A 78 5.16 -2.92 -15.04
C GLN A 78 6.42 -3.80 -15.16
N PRO A 79 6.57 -4.54 -16.28
CA PRO A 79 5.65 -4.68 -17.42
C PRO A 79 4.51 -5.65 -17.16
N LEU A 80 4.51 -6.35 -16.02
CA LEU A 80 3.51 -7.31 -15.58
C LEU A 80 3.45 -7.30 -14.06
N TYR A 81 2.25 -7.42 -13.49
CA TYR A 81 2.07 -7.50 -12.05
C TYR A 81 3.00 -8.52 -11.41
N THR A 82 3.67 -8.13 -10.33
CA THR A 82 4.63 -8.99 -9.61
C THR A 82 4.00 -10.32 -9.20
N GLN A 83 2.74 -10.30 -8.76
CA GLN A 83 1.99 -11.52 -8.45
C GLN A 83 1.81 -12.41 -9.69
N ALA A 84 1.59 -11.85 -10.87
CA ALA A 84 1.45 -12.65 -12.09
C ALA A 84 2.76 -13.35 -12.44
N ILE A 85 3.91 -12.68 -12.26
CA ILE A 85 5.24 -13.29 -12.45
C ILE A 85 5.42 -14.48 -11.49
N PHE A 86 5.13 -14.26 -10.20
CA PHE A 86 5.12 -15.33 -9.19
C PHE A 86 4.25 -16.53 -9.62
N LEU A 87 3.02 -16.26 -10.08
CA LEU A 87 2.10 -17.33 -10.50
C LEU A 87 2.64 -18.14 -11.68
N LEU A 88 3.21 -17.48 -12.69
CA LEU A 88 3.81 -18.16 -13.85
C LEU A 88 4.98 -19.06 -13.43
N GLU A 89 5.85 -18.60 -12.56
CA GLU A 89 6.97 -19.40 -12.05
C GLU A 89 6.46 -20.55 -11.18
N ARG A 90 5.47 -20.28 -10.33
CA ARG A 90 4.87 -21.31 -9.46
C ARG A 90 4.19 -22.41 -10.26
N ILE A 91 3.42 -22.07 -11.30
CA ILE A 91 2.78 -23.05 -12.19
C ILE A 91 3.83 -23.94 -12.87
N ARG A 92 4.92 -23.36 -13.39
CA ARG A 92 6.02 -24.14 -13.98
C ARG A 92 6.64 -25.12 -12.97
N LEU A 93 6.85 -24.66 -11.74
CA LEU A 93 7.42 -25.48 -10.67
C LEU A 93 6.50 -26.66 -10.31
N LEU A 94 5.20 -26.45 -10.29
CA LEU A 94 4.19 -27.44 -9.89
C LEU A 94 3.82 -28.42 -11.03
N ALA A 95 4.00 -28.01 -12.28
CA ALA A 95 3.57 -28.76 -13.47
C ALA A 95 3.98 -30.23 -13.50
N PRO A 96 5.21 -30.67 -13.10
CA PRO A 96 5.57 -32.05 -13.04
C PRO A 96 4.70 -32.92 -12.11
N SER A 97 4.12 -32.32 -11.08
CA SER A 97 3.27 -33.01 -10.11
C SER A 97 1.77 -32.93 -10.44
N HIS A 98 1.40 -32.25 -11.53
CA HIS A 98 0.03 -32.00 -11.96
C HIS A 98 -0.22 -32.48 -13.40
N PRO A 99 -0.23 -33.80 -13.67
CA PRO A 99 -0.44 -34.33 -15.02
C PRO A 99 -1.80 -33.94 -15.63
N GLU A 100 -2.80 -33.63 -14.81
CA GLU A 100 -4.11 -33.15 -15.22
C GLU A 100 -4.09 -31.77 -15.90
N TRP A 101 -3.00 -31.01 -15.76
CA TRP A 101 -2.85 -29.70 -16.41
C TRP A 101 -2.46 -29.78 -17.89
N ARG A 102 -2.18 -30.99 -18.42
CA ARG A 102 -1.72 -31.16 -19.82
C ARG A 102 -2.70 -30.66 -20.87
N ASP A 103 -3.99 -30.78 -20.58
CA ASP A 103 -5.04 -30.41 -21.53
C ASP A 103 -5.60 -29.00 -21.30
N ASP A 104 -5.11 -28.27 -20.28
CA ASP A 104 -5.54 -26.90 -19.99
C ASP A 104 -4.68 -25.90 -20.77
N ARG A 105 -5.25 -25.32 -21.83
CA ARG A 105 -4.55 -24.37 -22.71
C ARG A 105 -3.97 -23.16 -21.99
N LEU A 106 -4.66 -22.62 -20.97
CA LEU A 106 -4.20 -21.47 -20.22
C LEU A 106 -2.98 -21.84 -19.36
N ILE A 107 -3.05 -22.97 -18.66
CA ILE A 107 -1.93 -23.47 -17.84
C ILE A 107 -0.75 -23.84 -18.74
N GLN A 108 -0.98 -24.46 -19.91
CA GLN A 108 0.09 -24.74 -20.87
C GLN A 108 0.75 -23.44 -21.40
N ALA A 109 -0.02 -22.38 -21.67
CA ALA A 109 0.54 -21.09 -22.03
C ALA A 109 1.41 -20.52 -20.89
N ALA A 110 0.96 -20.64 -19.63
CA ALA A 110 1.74 -20.23 -18.47
C ALA A 110 3.05 -21.04 -18.32
N ILE A 111 3.01 -22.36 -18.50
CA ILE A 111 4.19 -23.25 -18.48
C ILE A 111 5.18 -22.87 -19.58
N ALA A 112 4.68 -22.63 -20.80
CA ALA A 112 5.51 -22.26 -21.95
C ALA A 112 6.06 -20.82 -21.86
N GLY A 113 5.52 -19.96 -20.97
CA GLY A 113 5.86 -18.54 -20.94
C GLY A 113 5.23 -17.72 -22.04
N ASP A 114 4.18 -18.23 -22.67
CA ASP A 114 3.40 -17.49 -23.65
C ASP A 114 2.52 -16.43 -22.94
N LEU A 115 3.09 -15.25 -22.77
CA LEU A 115 2.39 -14.13 -22.14
C LEU A 115 1.15 -13.68 -22.92
N ARG A 116 1.13 -13.87 -24.25
CA ARG A 116 -0.06 -13.54 -25.07
C ARG A 116 -1.18 -14.53 -24.81
N GLY A 117 -0.86 -15.83 -24.74
CA GLY A 117 -1.83 -16.87 -24.39
C GLY A 117 -2.40 -16.69 -22.98
N VAL A 118 -1.56 -16.28 -22.02
CA VAL A 118 -2.00 -15.95 -20.66
C VAL A 118 -2.89 -14.70 -20.67
N ALA A 119 -2.48 -13.63 -21.35
CA ALA A 119 -3.23 -12.38 -21.44
C ALA A 119 -4.60 -12.54 -22.10
N ALA A 120 -4.72 -13.47 -23.07
CA ALA A 120 -6.00 -13.81 -23.71
C ALA A 120 -7.05 -14.34 -22.72
N GLY A 121 -6.61 -14.92 -21.57
CA GLY A 121 -7.49 -15.33 -20.48
C GLY A 121 -8.08 -14.17 -19.68
N GLY A 122 -7.51 -12.97 -19.82
CA GLY A 122 -7.92 -11.78 -19.07
C GLY A 122 -7.83 -11.96 -17.55
N ALA A 123 -8.58 -11.15 -16.80
CA ALA A 123 -8.63 -11.22 -15.34
C ALA A 123 -9.10 -12.61 -14.83
N GLN A 124 -10.08 -13.22 -15.51
CA GLN A 124 -10.56 -14.55 -15.15
C GLN A 124 -9.47 -15.62 -15.33
N GLY A 125 -8.66 -15.50 -16.37
CA GLY A 125 -7.51 -16.39 -16.59
C GLY A 125 -6.46 -16.30 -15.48
N LEU A 126 -6.12 -15.08 -15.06
CA LEU A 126 -5.21 -14.85 -13.93
C LEU A 126 -5.75 -15.43 -12.62
N LEU A 127 -7.05 -15.27 -12.36
CA LEU A 127 -7.70 -15.86 -11.18
C LEU A 127 -7.68 -17.41 -11.23
N ARG A 128 -7.86 -18.02 -12.42
CA ARG A 128 -7.73 -19.48 -12.58
C ARG A 128 -6.30 -19.95 -12.32
N LEU A 129 -5.31 -19.27 -12.86
CA LEU A 129 -3.90 -19.59 -12.60
C LEU A 129 -3.57 -19.45 -11.11
N ALA A 130 -4.07 -18.40 -10.46
CA ALA A 130 -3.91 -18.20 -9.04
C ALA A 130 -4.55 -19.34 -8.23
N GLY A 131 -5.77 -19.76 -8.59
CA GLY A 131 -6.44 -20.91 -7.99
C GLY A 131 -5.62 -22.18 -8.10
N ALA A 132 -5.13 -22.50 -9.31
CA ALA A 132 -4.32 -23.69 -9.56
C ALA A 132 -2.99 -23.66 -8.78
N ALA A 133 -2.31 -22.51 -8.75
CA ALA A 133 -1.02 -22.36 -8.07
C ALA A 133 -1.10 -22.44 -6.54
N MET A 134 -2.28 -22.20 -5.95
CA MET A 134 -2.44 -21.98 -4.51
C MET A 134 -3.34 -23.01 -3.82
N ALA A 135 -4.11 -23.83 -4.56
CA ALA A 135 -5.00 -24.81 -3.99
C ALA A 135 -4.26 -25.82 -3.11
N GLY A 136 -4.91 -26.26 -2.04
CA GLY A 136 -4.35 -27.26 -1.14
C GLY A 136 -3.43 -26.74 -0.04
N ASN A 137 -2.92 -25.51 -0.13
CA ASN A 137 -2.14 -24.87 0.93
C ASN A 137 -3.06 -24.20 1.97
N THR A 138 -2.57 -24.03 3.20
CA THR A 138 -3.17 -23.07 4.12
C THR A 138 -2.78 -21.63 3.74
N PRO A 139 -3.47 -20.60 4.24
CA PRO A 139 -3.05 -19.21 4.06
C PRO A 139 -1.60 -18.96 4.50
N GLU A 140 -1.20 -19.51 5.64
CA GLU A 140 0.13 -19.36 6.22
C GLU A 140 1.19 -20.03 5.34
N GLU A 141 0.96 -21.29 4.94
CA GLU A 141 1.86 -22.03 4.03
C GLU A 141 2.07 -21.28 2.71
N PHE A 142 1.00 -20.67 2.19
CA PHE A 142 1.08 -19.89 0.97
C PHE A 142 1.89 -18.60 1.17
N GLN A 143 1.67 -17.88 2.27
CA GLN A 143 2.47 -16.69 2.61
C GLN A 143 3.96 -17.04 2.72
N ASP A 144 4.30 -18.17 3.34
CA ASP A 144 5.69 -18.65 3.43
C ASP A 144 6.29 -18.97 2.06
N VAL A 145 5.50 -19.53 1.14
CA VAL A 145 5.93 -19.77 -0.25
C VAL A 145 6.24 -18.46 -0.97
N VAL A 146 5.38 -17.46 -0.83
CA VAL A 146 5.59 -16.13 -1.41
C VAL A 146 6.80 -15.44 -0.79
N ALA A 147 6.95 -15.48 0.53
CA ALA A 147 8.09 -14.88 1.23
C ALA A 147 9.42 -15.45 0.74
N ARG A 148 9.55 -16.79 0.67
CA ARG A 148 10.74 -17.45 0.12
C ARG A 148 11.01 -17.10 -1.36
N TRP A 149 9.97 -16.97 -2.17
CA TRP A 149 10.13 -16.54 -3.54
C TRP A 149 10.68 -15.10 -3.62
N LEU A 150 10.17 -14.18 -2.83
CA LEU A 150 10.62 -12.79 -2.78
C LEU A 150 12.08 -12.63 -2.33
N GLU A 151 12.63 -13.54 -1.54
CA GLU A 151 14.05 -13.54 -1.15
C GLU A 151 14.99 -13.64 -2.37
N THR A 152 14.60 -14.42 -3.37
CA THR A 152 15.45 -14.72 -4.52
C THR A 152 14.99 -14.05 -5.80
N ALA A 153 13.71 -13.76 -5.96
CA ALA A 153 13.14 -13.15 -7.15
C ALA A 153 13.70 -11.75 -7.39
N ARG A 154 14.05 -11.49 -8.64
CA ARG A 154 14.60 -10.20 -9.07
C ARG A 154 13.84 -9.73 -10.30
N ASP A 155 13.53 -8.46 -10.31
CA ASP A 155 12.96 -7.83 -11.49
C ASP A 155 13.93 -7.94 -12.68
N ALA A 156 13.40 -8.25 -13.85
CA ALA A 156 14.21 -8.51 -15.05
C ALA A 156 14.90 -7.24 -15.57
N ASN A 157 14.33 -6.06 -15.35
CA ASN A 157 14.85 -4.79 -15.84
C ASN A 157 15.88 -4.19 -14.86
N TRP A 158 15.48 -4.00 -13.60
CA TRP A 158 16.33 -3.36 -12.59
C TRP A 158 17.31 -4.31 -11.90
N LYS A 159 17.16 -5.64 -12.05
CA LYS A 159 17.97 -6.67 -11.37
C LYS A 159 17.96 -6.50 -9.84
N ARG A 160 16.87 -5.97 -9.29
CA ARG A 160 16.66 -5.74 -7.86
C ARG A 160 15.57 -6.67 -7.32
N PRO A 161 15.61 -7.00 -6.02
CA PRO A 161 14.46 -7.65 -5.36
C PRO A 161 13.19 -6.83 -5.57
N TYR A 162 12.05 -7.45 -5.77
CA TYR A 162 10.77 -6.75 -5.86
C TYR A 162 10.46 -5.93 -4.59
N THR A 163 10.88 -6.43 -3.44
CA THR A 163 10.74 -5.73 -2.14
C THR A 163 11.58 -4.45 -2.02
N GLU A 164 12.50 -4.20 -2.95
CA GLU A 164 13.25 -2.94 -3.06
C GLU A 164 12.69 -2.00 -4.14
N LEU A 165 11.76 -2.48 -4.96
CA LEU A 165 11.10 -1.70 -6.01
C LEU A 165 9.80 -1.09 -5.49
N VAL A 166 9.89 -0.52 -4.30
CA VAL A 166 8.81 0.18 -3.59
C VAL A 166 9.02 1.69 -3.73
N TYR A 167 7.93 2.43 -3.88
CA TYR A 167 8.00 3.86 -4.10
C TYR A 167 8.30 4.60 -2.79
N GLN A 168 9.52 5.14 -2.71
CA GLN A 168 10.02 5.83 -1.52
C GLN A 168 9.09 6.96 -1.04
N PRO A 169 8.56 7.84 -1.91
CA PRO A 169 7.64 8.88 -1.46
C PRO A 169 6.37 8.33 -0.83
N MET A 170 5.88 7.17 -1.28
CA MET A 170 4.69 6.54 -0.71
C MET A 170 4.98 5.86 0.64
N LEU A 171 6.19 5.31 0.84
CA LEU A 171 6.63 4.82 2.16
C LEU A 171 6.70 5.96 3.18
N GLU A 172 7.22 7.12 2.78
CA GLU A 172 7.25 8.31 3.62
C GLU A 172 5.84 8.78 3.97
N LEU A 173 4.92 8.79 3.00
CA LEU A 173 3.52 9.15 3.23
C LEU A 173 2.83 8.17 4.19
N LEU A 174 3.05 6.86 4.03
CA LEU A 174 2.56 5.84 4.97
C LEU A 174 3.06 6.11 6.40
N ALA A 175 4.37 6.36 6.54
CA ALA A 175 4.98 6.65 7.84
C ALA A 175 4.43 7.95 8.44
N PHE A 176 4.27 9.00 7.64
CA PHE A 176 3.73 10.27 8.06
C PHE A 176 2.28 10.17 8.53
N LEU A 177 1.42 9.47 7.79
CA LEU A 177 0.03 9.24 8.18
C LEU A 177 -0.05 8.46 9.51
N ARG A 178 0.71 7.37 9.66
CA ARG A 178 0.73 6.59 10.91
C ARG A 178 1.23 7.40 12.10
N ALA A 179 2.28 8.21 11.92
CA ALA A 179 2.79 9.11 12.95
C ALA A 179 1.75 10.14 13.42
N ASN A 180 0.74 10.42 12.58
CA ASN A 180 -0.38 11.32 12.86
C ASN A 180 -1.68 10.58 13.22
N GLY A 181 -1.58 9.31 13.62
CA GLY A 181 -2.69 8.51 14.16
C GLY A 181 -3.68 7.98 13.11
N PHE A 182 -3.26 7.86 11.84
CA PHE A 182 -4.05 7.20 10.83
C PHE A 182 -3.84 5.67 10.87
N ALA A 183 -4.91 4.93 10.76
CA ALA A 183 -4.87 3.52 10.41
C ALA A 183 -4.72 3.42 8.87
N THR A 184 -3.66 2.73 8.39
CA THR A 184 -3.36 2.59 6.97
C THR A 184 -3.65 1.17 6.50
N PHE A 185 -4.45 1.02 5.46
CA PHE A 185 -4.82 -0.28 4.91
C PHE A 185 -4.38 -0.39 3.45
N ILE A 186 -3.97 -1.59 3.04
CA ILE A 186 -3.85 -1.93 1.62
C ILE A 186 -5.20 -2.47 1.14
N VAL A 187 -5.64 -2.02 -0.04
CA VAL A 187 -6.86 -2.47 -0.73
C VAL A 187 -6.50 -2.78 -2.17
N SER A 188 -6.25 -4.05 -2.48
CA SER A 188 -5.60 -4.49 -3.71
C SER A 188 -6.46 -5.45 -4.52
N GLY A 189 -6.45 -5.28 -5.84
CA GLY A 189 -6.98 -6.28 -6.78
C GLY A 189 -6.24 -7.63 -6.73
N GLY A 190 -5.00 -7.62 -6.27
CA GLY A 190 -4.19 -8.81 -6.01
C GLY A 190 -4.71 -9.66 -4.85
N GLY A 191 -4.16 -10.87 -4.73
CA GLY A 191 -4.53 -11.79 -3.66
C GLY A 191 -4.10 -11.30 -2.29
N ALA A 192 -5.03 -11.23 -1.33
CA ALA A 192 -4.75 -10.79 0.04
C ALA A 192 -3.56 -11.52 0.66
N GLU A 193 -3.48 -12.85 0.50
CA GLU A 193 -2.40 -13.67 1.09
C GLU A 193 -1.04 -13.42 0.43
N PHE A 194 -1.01 -13.05 -0.85
CA PHE A 194 0.22 -12.66 -1.54
C PHE A 194 0.78 -11.37 -0.91
N VAL A 195 -0.06 -10.36 -0.75
CA VAL A 195 0.34 -9.07 -0.17
C VAL A 195 0.71 -9.20 1.31
N ARG A 196 -0.02 -10.02 2.09
CA ARG A 196 0.26 -10.29 3.51
C ARG A 196 1.63 -10.87 3.75
N ALA A 197 2.21 -11.59 2.78
CA ALA A 197 3.54 -12.18 2.91
C ALA A 197 4.65 -11.13 3.10
N PHE A 198 4.44 -9.89 2.62
CA PHE A 198 5.47 -8.84 2.65
C PHE A 198 5.00 -7.48 3.19
N SER A 199 3.70 -7.28 3.42
CA SER A 199 3.15 -5.96 3.80
C SER A 199 3.78 -5.40 5.08
N GLU A 200 4.02 -6.24 6.08
CA GLU A 200 4.58 -5.80 7.36
C GLU A 200 6.08 -5.46 7.27
N PRO A 201 6.97 -6.34 6.77
CA PRO A 201 8.39 -6.03 6.67
C PRO A 201 8.72 -4.94 5.64
N VAL A 202 7.89 -4.75 4.59
CA VAL A 202 8.17 -3.80 3.50
C VAL A 202 7.52 -2.44 3.75
N TYR A 203 6.25 -2.42 4.15
CA TYR A 203 5.47 -1.19 4.32
C TYR A 203 5.21 -0.81 5.78
N GLY A 204 5.49 -1.72 6.72
CA GLY A 204 5.07 -1.59 8.12
C GLY A 204 3.55 -1.64 8.29
N ILE A 205 2.83 -2.28 7.37
CA ILE A 205 1.37 -2.47 7.43
C ILE A 205 1.10 -3.89 7.93
N PRO A 206 0.46 -4.07 9.09
CA PRO A 206 0.13 -5.39 9.63
C PRO A 206 -0.70 -6.23 8.65
N ARG A 207 -0.50 -7.54 8.64
CA ARG A 207 -1.25 -8.49 7.80
C ARG A 207 -2.77 -8.33 7.91
N SER A 208 -3.27 -7.99 9.09
CA SER A 208 -4.70 -7.72 9.35
C SER A 208 -5.23 -6.45 8.68
N GLN A 209 -4.35 -5.56 8.22
CA GLN A 209 -4.69 -4.34 7.51
C GLN A 209 -4.54 -4.49 5.97
N VAL A 210 -4.52 -5.73 5.47
CA VAL A 210 -4.50 -6.03 4.05
C VAL A 210 -5.87 -6.58 3.63
N VAL A 211 -6.54 -5.84 2.76
CA VAL A 211 -7.75 -6.23 2.03
C VAL A 211 -7.34 -6.56 0.60
N GLY A 212 -7.86 -7.64 0.05
CA GLY A 212 -7.52 -8.08 -1.29
C GLY A 212 -8.44 -9.18 -1.79
N SER A 213 -8.23 -9.64 -3.01
CA SER A 213 -8.98 -10.76 -3.57
C SER A 213 -8.71 -12.04 -2.78
N THR A 214 -9.75 -12.85 -2.55
CA THR A 214 -9.68 -14.06 -1.73
C THR A 214 -10.16 -15.28 -2.47
N PHE A 215 -9.65 -16.44 -2.04
CA PHE A 215 -10.11 -17.75 -2.45
C PHE A 215 -10.88 -18.42 -1.32
N ALA A 216 -11.81 -19.28 -1.67
CA ALA A 216 -12.59 -20.02 -0.69
C ALA A 216 -11.69 -20.88 0.21
N LEU A 217 -12.05 -20.92 1.46
CA LEU A 217 -11.40 -21.70 2.49
C LEU A 217 -12.37 -22.77 2.96
N ARG A 218 -11.87 -23.98 3.15
CA ARG A 218 -12.61 -25.05 3.82
C ARG A 218 -11.86 -25.49 5.08
N PRO A 219 -12.57 -25.79 6.17
CA PRO A 219 -11.97 -26.45 7.31
C PRO A 219 -11.40 -27.82 6.91
N GLY A 220 -10.27 -28.16 7.49
CA GLY A 220 -9.60 -29.46 7.35
C GLY A 220 -8.87 -29.80 8.63
N GLU A 221 -8.26 -30.98 8.66
CA GLU A 221 -7.44 -31.43 9.78
C GLU A 221 -6.07 -31.87 9.28
N ARG A 222 -5.01 -31.43 9.95
CA ARG A 222 -3.62 -31.89 9.74
C ARG A 222 -2.97 -32.08 11.12
N ASP A 223 -2.41 -33.25 11.33
CA ASP A 223 -1.72 -33.61 12.58
C ASP A 223 -2.60 -33.36 13.84
N GLY A 224 -3.89 -33.69 13.75
CA GLY A 224 -4.85 -33.51 14.85
C GLY A 224 -5.24 -32.05 15.14
N ARG A 225 -4.92 -31.11 14.21
CA ARG A 225 -5.24 -29.69 14.34
C ARG A 225 -6.17 -29.22 13.23
N VAL A 226 -7.12 -28.39 13.56
CA VAL A 226 -7.98 -27.71 12.58
C VAL A 226 -7.12 -26.73 11.78
N VAL A 227 -7.19 -26.84 10.45
CA VAL A 227 -6.55 -25.93 9.51
C VAL A 227 -7.58 -25.42 8.50
N LEU A 228 -7.30 -24.28 7.89
CA LEU A 228 -8.06 -23.77 6.75
C LEU A 228 -7.30 -24.07 5.47
N VAL A 229 -7.94 -24.80 4.56
CA VAL A 229 -7.32 -25.19 3.27
C VAL A 229 -7.93 -24.36 2.16
N ARG A 230 -7.09 -23.76 1.32
CA ARG A 230 -7.48 -22.97 0.15
C ARG A 230 -8.02 -23.85 -0.95
N GLU A 231 -9.12 -23.45 -1.53
CA GLU A 231 -9.68 -24.05 -2.74
C GLU A 231 -9.23 -23.26 -3.99
N ALA A 232 -9.34 -23.88 -5.17
CA ALA A 232 -9.08 -23.16 -6.43
C ALA A 232 -10.17 -22.16 -6.80
N ARG A 233 -11.28 -22.13 -6.07
CA ARG A 233 -12.44 -21.28 -6.32
C ARG A 233 -12.23 -19.87 -5.72
N VAL A 234 -12.41 -18.85 -6.57
CA VAL A 234 -12.43 -17.45 -6.11
C VAL A 234 -13.64 -17.23 -5.19
N ASP A 235 -13.43 -16.57 -4.06
CA ASP A 235 -14.46 -16.16 -3.11
C ASP A 235 -14.87 -14.69 -3.30
N PHE A 236 -13.89 -13.81 -3.42
CA PHE A 236 -14.12 -12.38 -3.58
C PHE A 236 -13.04 -11.75 -4.47
N VAL A 237 -13.45 -10.83 -5.34
CA VAL A 237 -12.55 -10.01 -6.18
C VAL A 237 -12.56 -8.58 -5.66
N ASP A 238 -11.43 -8.10 -5.16
CA ASP A 238 -11.26 -6.77 -4.56
C ASP A 238 -10.71 -5.75 -5.56
N ASP A 239 -11.32 -5.68 -6.74
CA ASP A 239 -10.94 -4.76 -7.80
C ASP A 239 -12.14 -3.93 -8.27
N GLY A 240 -11.89 -2.70 -8.74
CA GLY A 240 -12.92 -1.79 -9.16
C GLY A 240 -14.03 -1.61 -8.11
N ALA A 241 -15.25 -1.98 -8.44
CA ALA A 241 -16.41 -1.92 -7.55
C ALA A 241 -16.28 -2.87 -6.33
N GLY A 242 -15.39 -3.85 -6.38
CA GLY A 242 -15.07 -4.71 -5.24
C GLY A 242 -14.37 -3.97 -4.10
N LYS A 243 -13.47 -3.03 -4.40
CA LYS A 243 -12.69 -2.31 -3.38
C LYS A 243 -13.54 -1.63 -2.30
N PRO A 244 -14.58 -0.85 -2.59
CA PRO A 244 -15.49 -0.33 -1.56
C PRO A 244 -16.17 -1.41 -0.72
N VAL A 245 -16.51 -2.55 -1.34
CA VAL A 245 -17.14 -3.69 -0.65
C VAL A 245 -16.13 -4.34 0.31
N GLY A 246 -14.89 -4.58 -0.16
CA GLY A 246 -13.80 -5.08 0.67
C GLY A 246 -13.52 -4.17 1.87
N ILE A 247 -13.45 -2.85 1.65
CA ILE A 247 -13.31 -1.85 2.71
C ILE A 247 -14.45 -1.97 3.72
N ALA A 248 -15.70 -2.02 3.27
CA ALA A 248 -16.85 -2.11 4.17
C ALA A 248 -16.82 -3.38 5.02
N ARG A 249 -16.41 -4.53 4.44
CA ARG A 249 -16.36 -5.83 5.11
C ARG A 249 -15.22 -5.94 6.13
N HIS A 250 -14.04 -5.42 5.80
CA HIS A 250 -12.81 -5.69 6.55
C HIS A 250 -12.33 -4.51 7.39
N VAL A 251 -12.58 -3.28 6.94
CA VAL A 251 -12.23 -2.06 7.68
C VAL A 251 -13.39 -1.60 8.57
N GLY A 252 -14.63 -1.77 8.09
CA GLY A 252 -15.85 -1.41 8.82
C GLY A 252 -16.07 0.09 8.96
N ARG A 253 -15.25 0.91 8.30
CA ARG A 253 -15.33 2.39 8.31
C ARG A 253 -15.05 2.93 6.92
N ARG A 254 -15.71 4.04 6.57
CA ARG A 254 -15.41 4.76 5.34
C ARG A 254 -14.08 5.52 5.51
N PRO A 255 -13.07 5.28 4.64
CA PRO A 255 -11.81 6.01 4.70
C PRO A 255 -12.02 7.51 4.46
N ILE A 256 -11.12 8.33 5.00
CA ILE A 256 -11.06 9.77 4.71
C ILE A 256 -9.95 10.12 3.73
N ALA A 257 -9.09 9.16 3.41
CA ALA A 257 -8.07 9.29 2.37
C ALA A 257 -7.96 8.00 1.56
N ALA A 258 -7.78 8.13 0.23
CA ALA A 258 -7.56 7.01 -0.67
C ALA A 258 -6.48 7.35 -1.70
N PHE A 259 -5.62 6.37 -1.98
CA PHE A 259 -4.47 6.48 -2.87
C PHE A 259 -4.47 5.32 -3.86
N GLY A 260 -4.36 5.61 -5.13
CA GLY A 260 -4.37 4.63 -6.21
C GLY A 260 -3.60 5.14 -7.42
N ASN A 261 -3.56 4.36 -8.52
CA ASN A 261 -2.86 4.76 -9.74
C ASN A 261 -3.63 4.41 -11.02
N SER A 262 -4.73 3.69 -10.92
CA SER A 262 -5.41 3.11 -12.08
C SER A 262 -6.94 3.29 -12.05
N ASP A 263 -7.59 2.91 -13.16
CA ASP A 263 -9.05 2.87 -13.23
C ASP A 263 -9.68 1.83 -12.29
N GLY A 264 -8.88 0.84 -11.83
CA GLY A 264 -9.28 -0.12 -10.80
C GLY A 264 -9.51 0.52 -9.42
N ASP A 265 -8.98 1.74 -9.20
CA ASP A 265 -9.12 2.48 -7.95
C ASP A 265 -10.26 3.50 -7.95
N LEU A 266 -10.90 3.68 -9.10
CA LEU A 266 -11.91 4.73 -9.30
C LEU A 266 -13.00 4.69 -8.24
N GLU A 267 -13.59 3.52 -8.01
CA GLU A 267 -14.66 3.32 -7.05
C GLU A 267 -14.18 3.47 -5.60
N MET A 268 -12.96 3.07 -5.29
CA MET A 268 -12.32 3.29 -3.97
C MET A 268 -12.09 4.78 -3.72
N LEU A 269 -11.55 5.52 -4.68
CA LEU A 269 -11.34 6.96 -4.60
C LEU A 269 -12.67 7.70 -4.40
N ARG A 270 -13.70 7.37 -5.18
CA ARG A 270 -15.06 7.90 -5.03
C ARG A 270 -15.60 7.61 -3.62
N TYR A 271 -15.55 6.34 -3.21
CA TYR A 271 -16.05 5.91 -1.91
C TYR A 271 -15.41 6.68 -0.75
N ALA A 272 -14.10 6.88 -0.80
CA ALA A 272 -13.40 7.62 0.24
C ALA A 272 -13.73 9.12 0.24
N THR A 273 -13.91 9.73 -0.96
CA THR A 273 -14.02 11.19 -1.09
C THR A 273 -15.46 11.72 -1.13
N GLU A 274 -16.46 10.88 -1.35
CA GLU A 274 -17.89 11.26 -1.38
C GLU A 274 -18.55 11.31 0.01
N GLY A 275 -17.80 11.50 1.09
CA GLY A 275 -18.33 11.67 2.43
C GLY A 275 -18.35 13.13 2.88
N SER A 276 -18.91 13.39 4.07
CA SER A 276 -18.84 14.70 4.72
C SER A 276 -17.45 14.97 5.32
N GLY A 277 -17.12 16.25 5.55
CA GLY A 277 -15.86 16.69 6.13
C GLY A 277 -14.68 16.64 5.16
N ARG A 278 -13.49 16.93 5.70
CA ARG A 278 -12.25 16.97 4.92
C ARG A 278 -11.85 15.58 4.45
N ARG A 279 -11.63 15.44 3.13
CA ARG A 279 -11.28 14.17 2.50
C ARG A 279 -10.20 14.37 1.45
N LEU A 280 -9.47 13.28 1.14
CA LEU A 280 -8.38 13.34 0.18
C LEU A 280 -8.41 12.11 -0.74
N GLY A 281 -8.40 12.36 -2.05
CA GLY A 281 -8.11 11.37 -3.07
C GLY A 281 -6.81 11.73 -3.78
N MET A 282 -5.95 10.75 -4.04
CA MET A 282 -4.73 10.97 -4.80
C MET A 282 -4.48 9.84 -5.78
N ILE A 283 -4.09 10.21 -6.99
CA ILE A 283 -3.66 9.31 -8.06
C ILE A 283 -2.16 9.48 -8.26
N VAL A 284 -1.41 8.40 -8.22
CA VAL A 284 -0.01 8.34 -8.66
C VAL A 284 -0.02 8.22 -10.19
N ARG A 285 0.57 9.19 -10.88
CA ARG A 285 0.74 9.16 -12.32
C ARG A 285 2.15 8.74 -12.70
N HIS A 286 2.22 7.67 -13.49
CA HIS A 286 3.47 7.13 -14.02
C HIS A 286 3.87 7.86 -15.29
N ASP A 287 4.67 8.91 -15.18
CA ASP A 287 5.09 9.79 -16.29
C ASP A 287 6.60 9.96 -16.39
N ASP A 288 7.39 9.09 -15.73
CA ASP A 288 8.85 9.17 -15.68
C ASP A 288 9.53 7.94 -16.27
N ALA A 289 9.60 7.88 -17.58
CA ALA A 289 10.26 6.79 -18.30
C ALA A 289 11.78 6.67 -18.04
N ALA A 290 12.40 7.69 -17.43
CA ALA A 290 13.83 7.65 -17.13
C ALA A 290 14.14 6.93 -15.82
N ARG A 291 13.25 7.00 -14.83
CA ARG A 291 13.46 6.43 -13.50
C ARG A 291 12.59 5.22 -13.21
N GLU A 292 11.46 5.09 -13.95
CA GLU A 292 10.49 4.00 -13.85
C GLU A 292 9.86 3.78 -15.25
N TYR A 293 8.70 3.19 -15.39
CA TYR A 293 7.93 3.13 -16.63
C TYR A 293 7.02 4.36 -16.76
N ALA A 294 6.76 4.81 -18.00
CA ALA A 294 5.73 5.80 -18.26
C ALA A 294 4.55 5.12 -18.97
N TYR A 295 3.39 5.20 -18.35
CA TYR A 295 2.14 4.62 -18.87
C TYR A 295 0.92 5.31 -18.27
N ASP A 296 -0.18 5.32 -19.00
CA ASP A 296 -1.49 5.79 -18.52
C ASP A 296 -2.65 5.16 -19.33
N ARG A 297 -3.27 5.89 -20.26
CA ARG A 297 -4.54 5.56 -20.91
C ARG A 297 -4.54 4.27 -21.73
N ASP A 298 -3.44 3.98 -22.40
CA ASP A 298 -3.32 2.88 -23.37
C ASP A 298 -2.64 1.63 -22.77
N SER A 299 -2.31 1.67 -21.50
CA SER A 299 -1.67 0.53 -20.82
C SER A 299 -2.64 -0.63 -20.59
N HIS A 300 -2.14 -1.85 -20.73
CA HIS A 300 -2.87 -3.07 -20.36
C HIS A 300 -2.74 -3.38 -18.86
N VAL A 301 -1.66 -2.92 -18.21
CA VAL A 301 -1.40 -3.03 -16.78
C VAL A 301 -1.44 -1.63 -16.21
N GLY A 302 -2.20 -1.40 -15.15
CA GLY A 302 -2.28 -0.10 -14.50
C GLY A 302 -2.92 1.00 -15.39
N ARG A 303 -3.93 0.65 -16.20
CA ARG A 303 -4.60 1.63 -17.07
C ARG A 303 -5.19 2.77 -16.27
N LEU A 304 -4.82 4.00 -16.62
CA LEU A 304 -5.29 5.23 -16.00
C LEU A 304 -5.94 6.14 -17.04
N ALA A 305 -7.24 6.08 -17.19
CA ALA A 305 -8.01 6.91 -18.14
C ALA A 305 -9.18 7.60 -17.43
N ARG A 306 -10.17 6.83 -16.96
CA ARG A 306 -11.39 7.32 -16.30
C ARG A 306 -11.10 8.10 -15.01
N ALA A 307 -10.26 7.55 -14.18
CA ALA A 307 -9.89 8.19 -12.91
C ALA A 307 -9.12 9.50 -13.15
N LEU A 308 -8.26 9.56 -14.17
CA LEU A 308 -7.57 10.78 -14.55
C LEU A 308 -8.52 11.87 -15.08
N ASP A 309 -9.56 11.47 -15.86
CA ASP A 309 -10.59 12.40 -16.37
C ASP A 309 -11.50 12.94 -15.25
N GLU A 310 -11.71 12.15 -14.19
CA GLU A 310 -12.51 12.57 -13.04
C GLU A 310 -11.76 13.41 -12.02
N ALA A 311 -10.46 13.23 -11.90
CA ALA A 311 -9.65 13.87 -10.88
C ALA A 311 -9.87 15.39 -10.74
N PRO A 312 -9.89 16.20 -11.82
CA PRO A 312 -10.10 17.64 -11.71
C PRO A 312 -11.47 18.01 -11.12
N ARG A 313 -12.53 17.31 -11.54
CA ARG A 313 -13.89 17.58 -11.10
C ARG A 313 -14.13 17.19 -9.64
N ARG A 314 -13.37 16.23 -9.16
CA ARG A 314 -13.47 15.70 -7.79
C ARG A 314 -12.46 16.32 -6.83
N GLY A 315 -11.58 17.18 -7.33
CA GLY A 315 -10.50 17.77 -6.52
C GLY A 315 -9.47 16.76 -6.06
N TRP A 316 -9.31 15.63 -6.77
CA TRP A 316 -8.28 14.65 -6.45
C TRP A 316 -6.91 15.17 -6.87
N LEU A 317 -5.91 14.88 -6.07
CA LEU A 317 -4.53 15.16 -6.42
C LEU A 317 -4.07 14.16 -7.50
N VAL A 318 -3.30 14.65 -8.46
CA VAL A 318 -2.57 13.81 -9.41
C VAL A 318 -1.09 14.05 -9.15
N ALA A 319 -0.44 13.11 -8.49
CA ALA A 319 0.99 13.17 -8.19
C ALA A 319 1.78 12.63 -9.38
N SER A 320 2.58 13.48 -10.00
CA SER A 320 3.49 13.14 -11.09
C SER A 320 4.78 12.57 -10.52
N MET A 321 5.16 11.35 -10.90
CA MET A 321 6.46 10.81 -10.49
C MET A 321 7.63 11.69 -10.94
N ARG A 322 7.52 12.28 -12.13
CA ARG A 322 8.57 13.12 -12.70
C ARG A 322 8.67 14.48 -12.00
N GLU A 323 7.53 15.12 -11.74
CA GLU A 323 7.51 16.50 -11.26
C GLU A 323 7.49 16.61 -9.73
N ASP A 324 6.77 15.69 -9.04
CA ASP A 324 6.54 15.79 -7.61
C ASP A 324 7.54 14.98 -6.77
N TRP A 325 8.27 14.00 -7.36
CA TRP A 325 9.17 13.12 -6.62
C TRP A 325 10.65 13.39 -6.93
N THR A 326 11.48 13.47 -5.90
CA THR A 326 12.95 13.55 -6.03
C THR A 326 13.56 12.18 -6.28
N ASN A 327 13.04 11.16 -5.60
CA ASN A 327 13.43 9.76 -5.73
C ASN A 327 12.19 8.93 -6.03
N VAL A 328 12.31 7.89 -6.87
CA VAL A 328 11.23 6.92 -7.09
C VAL A 328 11.40 5.76 -6.11
N PHE A 329 12.57 5.13 -6.11
CA PHE A 329 12.90 4.00 -5.26
C PHE A 329 13.90 4.38 -4.17
N LEU A 330 14.00 3.53 -3.15
CA LEU A 330 15.11 3.61 -2.20
C LEU A 330 16.46 3.57 -2.94
N PRO A 331 17.47 4.32 -2.48
CA PRO A 331 18.85 4.19 -2.98
C PRO A 331 19.30 2.73 -2.88
N ARG A 332 20.14 2.30 -3.83
CA ARG A 332 20.80 0.99 -3.72
C ARG A 332 21.68 0.99 -2.48
N ARG A 333 21.53 -0.02 -1.65
CA ARG A 333 22.45 -0.28 -0.52
C ARG A 333 23.75 -0.84 -1.03
#